data_2ea4c740f3f3b336623f1b27a8e1f0fa
#
_entry.id   2ea4c740f3f3b336623f1b27a8e1f0fa
#
_cell.length_a   1.000
_cell.length_b   1.000
_cell.length_c   1.000
_cell.angle_alpha   90.00
_cell.angle_beta   90.00
_cell.angle_gamma   90.00
#
_symmetry.space_group_name_H-M   'P 1'
#
loop_
_entity.id
_entity.type
_entity.pdbx_description
1 polymer ?
#
loop_
_entity_poly.entity_id
_entity_poly.type
_entity_poly.pdbx_seq_one_letter_code
_entity_poly.pdbx_strand_id
1 'polypeptide(L)'
;DTLLSITGLPYDTLHEVIGIKDNKSSLKSFGVQYEQIDLIDHDFDYKKIEETLKNKKIKVIEIQRSKGYSTRKSITMESLKKVISFIKKISPDTIIMVDNCYCEFVSKEEPTEVGADIVVGSLIKNLGGGIAPNGAYIVGKKDLVELAGERLTVPGEGKEVGPTLGINKQFLQGLFFAPSVVASALKTSILTSKVLSSLNYDVEPLFDEKRADIVQNIIFKNPDDLIKYCVGIQKGSPVDSFAIPMPWDMPGYDDQVIMAAGAFTQGSSIELSCDGPIRPPY
;
A
#
# COMPACT_ATOMS: atom_id res chain seq x y z
N ASP A 1 -24.23 -2.34 4.49
CA ASP A 1 -23.15 -1.45 4.95
C ASP A 1 -22.37 -0.92 3.76
N THR A 2 -21.78 0.27 3.87
CA THR A 2 -21.01 0.91 2.79
C THR A 2 -19.55 1.05 3.20
N LEU A 3 -18.64 0.63 2.30
CA LEU A 3 -17.22 0.93 2.31
C LEU A 3 -16.99 2.15 1.42
N LEU A 4 -16.36 3.18 1.94
CA LEU A 4 -16.02 4.42 1.21
C LEU A 4 -14.51 4.56 1.13
N SER A 5 -13.92 4.52 -0.07
CA SER A 5 -12.55 4.97 -0.29
C SER A 5 -12.53 6.50 -0.47
N ILE A 6 -11.61 7.19 0.21
CA ILE A 6 -11.45 8.64 0.09
C ILE A 6 -10.09 9.05 -0.49
N THR A 7 -9.37 8.10 -1.02
CA THR A 7 -8.10 8.28 -1.74
C THR A 7 -8.19 7.89 -3.22
N GLY A 8 -9.41 7.88 -3.74
CA GLY A 8 -9.72 7.46 -5.11
C GLY A 8 -9.84 5.95 -5.25
N LEU A 9 -9.55 5.46 -6.44
CA LEU A 9 -9.61 4.03 -6.75
C LEU A 9 -8.55 3.28 -5.92
N PRO A 10 -8.92 2.23 -5.17
CA PRO A 10 -7.97 1.41 -4.43
C PRO A 10 -6.98 0.68 -5.34
N TYR A 11 -5.95 0.09 -4.75
CA TYR A 11 -4.94 -0.68 -5.47
C TYR A 11 -5.55 -1.81 -6.33
N ASP A 12 -4.99 -2.06 -7.51
CA ASP A 12 -5.55 -2.94 -8.54
C ASP A 12 -6.06 -4.30 -8.01
N THR A 13 -5.29 -4.97 -7.16
CA THR A 13 -5.66 -6.28 -6.62
C THR A 13 -6.87 -6.26 -5.68
N LEU A 14 -7.29 -5.11 -5.20
CA LEU A 14 -8.48 -4.94 -4.36
C LEU A 14 -9.77 -4.83 -5.17
N HIS A 15 -9.69 -4.59 -6.48
CA HIS A 15 -10.89 -4.39 -7.31
C HIS A 15 -11.81 -5.60 -7.30
N GLU A 16 -11.27 -6.82 -7.41
CA GLU A 16 -12.07 -8.05 -7.31
C GLU A 16 -12.51 -8.33 -5.86
N VAL A 17 -11.66 -8.06 -4.88
CA VAL A 17 -12.02 -8.25 -3.45
C VAL A 17 -13.20 -7.37 -3.05
N ILE A 18 -13.21 -6.12 -3.49
CA ILE A 18 -14.30 -5.18 -3.22
C ILE A 18 -15.53 -5.49 -4.09
N GLY A 19 -15.33 -5.89 -5.34
CA GLY A 19 -16.37 -6.10 -6.34
C GLY A 19 -16.56 -4.90 -7.26
N ILE A 20 -15.52 -4.05 -7.42
CA ILE A 20 -15.41 -3.06 -8.49
C ILE A 20 -15.34 -3.81 -9.81
N LYS A 21 -14.52 -4.85 -9.86
CA LYS A 21 -14.51 -5.89 -10.89
C LYS A 21 -15.30 -7.10 -10.39
N ASP A 22 -16.14 -7.66 -11.25
CA ASP A 22 -17.05 -8.74 -10.85
C ASP A 22 -16.32 -9.97 -10.33
N ASN A 23 -16.65 -10.36 -9.09
CA ASN A 23 -16.19 -11.59 -8.48
C ASN A 23 -17.27 -12.09 -7.50
N LYS A 24 -17.59 -13.39 -7.59
CA LYS A 24 -18.65 -14.01 -6.76
C LYS A 24 -18.30 -14.08 -5.26
N SER A 25 -17.01 -13.91 -4.92
CA SER A 25 -16.52 -13.89 -3.54
C SER A 25 -16.18 -12.47 -3.06
N SER A 26 -16.61 -11.45 -3.79
CA SER A 26 -16.35 -10.04 -3.46
C SER A 26 -17.20 -9.55 -2.28
N LEU A 27 -16.78 -8.47 -1.64
CA LEU A 27 -17.58 -7.79 -0.61
C LEU A 27 -18.96 -7.39 -1.15
N LYS A 28 -19.03 -6.95 -2.41
CA LYS A 28 -20.29 -6.61 -3.10
C LYS A 28 -21.24 -7.82 -3.16
N SER A 29 -20.74 -9.02 -3.44
CA SER A 29 -21.56 -10.23 -3.48
C SER A 29 -22.13 -10.62 -2.12
N PHE A 30 -21.52 -10.15 -1.02
CA PHE A 30 -22.02 -10.26 0.35
C PHE A 30 -22.87 -9.06 0.81
N GLY A 31 -23.28 -8.18 -0.11
CA GLY A 31 -24.16 -7.05 0.17
C GLY A 31 -23.46 -5.80 0.71
N VAL A 32 -22.15 -5.73 0.65
CA VAL A 32 -21.40 -4.50 0.97
C VAL A 32 -21.41 -3.59 -0.25
N GLN A 33 -21.83 -2.35 -0.05
CA GLN A 33 -21.75 -1.31 -1.09
C GLN A 33 -20.39 -0.65 -1.09
N TYR A 34 -19.92 -0.24 -2.25
CA TYR A 34 -18.68 0.50 -2.42
C TYR A 34 -18.93 1.86 -3.06
N GLU A 35 -18.29 2.87 -2.51
CA GLU A 35 -18.23 4.23 -3.07
C GLU A 35 -16.80 4.76 -2.97
N GLN A 36 -16.48 5.76 -3.81
CA GLN A 36 -15.19 6.43 -3.74
C GLN A 36 -15.31 7.94 -3.89
N ILE A 37 -14.36 8.63 -3.32
CA ILE A 37 -14.10 10.06 -3.47
C ILE A 37 -12.65 10.21 -3.89
N ASP A 38 -12.42 10.85 -5.03
CA ASP A 38 -11.07 11.10 -5.53
C ASP A 38 -10.44 12.28 -4.78
N LEU A 39 -9.12 12.31 -4.75
CA LEU A 39 -8.37 13.46 -4.24
C LEU A 39 -8.49 14.65 -5.22
N ILE A 40 -8.45 15.86 -4.69
CA ILE A 40 -8.34 17.10 -5.45
C ILE A 40 -6.97 17.71 -5.18
N ASP A 41 -6.18 17.96 -6.22
CA ASP A 41 -4.83 18.52 -6.13
C ASP A 41 -3.97 17.79 -5.07
N HIS A 42 -4.05 16.46 -5.06
CA HIS A 42 -3.37 15.55 -4.14
C HIS A 42 -3.79 15.63 -2.67
N ASP A 43 -4.85 16.38 -2.31
CA ASP A 43 -5.44 16.44 -0.96
C ASP A 43 -6.88 15.91 -0.96
N PHE A 44 -7.44 15.68 0.21
CA PHE A 44 -8.79 15.16 0.40
C PHE A 44 -9.86 16.17 -0.04
N ASP A 45 -10.89 15.70 -0.74
CA ASP A 45 -12.10 16.49 -1.01
C ASP A 45 -12.99 16.56 0.24
N TYR A 46 -12.64 17.45 1.16
CA TYR A 46 -13.35 17.65 2.42
C TYR A 46 -14.83 17.97 2.24
N LYS A 47 -15.17 18.71 1.17
CA LYS A 47 -16.57 19.09 0.87
C LYS A 47 -17.38 17.85 0.51
N LYS A 48 -16.88 17.02 -0.40
CA LYS A 48 -17.58 15.81 -0.82
C LYS A 48 -17.63 14.75 0.28
N ILE A 49 -16.58 14.65 1.10
CA ILE A 49 -16.56 13.79 2.29
C ILE A 49 -17.66 14.22 3.27
N GLU A 50 -17.77 15.51 3.59
CA GLU A 50 -18.81 16.05 4.49
C GLU A 50 -20.21 15.79 3.96
N GLU A 51 -20.44 16.10 2.69
CA GLU A 51 -21.73 15.88 2.00
C GLU A 51 -22.13 14.39 2.04
N THR A 52 -21.19 13.50 1.75
CA THR A 52 -21.43 12.05 1.76
C THR A 52 -21.78 11.56 3.17
N LEU A 53 -21.01 11.95 4.18
CA LEU A 53 -21.23 11.54 5.56
C LEU A 53 -22.52 12.08 6.19
N LYS A 54 -22.98 13.27 5.76
CA LYS A 54 -24.27 13.83 6.21
C LYS A 54 -25.47 13.13 5.58
N ASN A 55 -25.33 12.62 4.37
CA ASN A 55 -26.45 12.05 3.60
C ASN A 55 -26.50 10.53 3.63
N LYS A 56 -25.40 9.85 4.00
CA LYS A 56 -25.28 8.38 3.97
C LYS A 56 -24.62 7.85 5.24
N LYS A 57 -25.09 6.68 5.67
CA LYS A 57 -24.45 5.93 6.75
C LYS A 57 -23.26 5.14 6.18
N ILE A 58 -22.07 5.66 6.36
CA ILE A 58 -20.82 4.99 5.98
C ILE A 58 -20.32 4.16 7.17
N LYS A 59 -20.12 2.86 6.96
CA LYS A 59 -19.64 1.96 8.03
C LYS A 59 -18.13 2.01 8.16
N VAL A 60 -17.42 1.94 7.03
CA VAL A 60 -15.96 1.94 6.99
C VAL A 60 -15.49 2.96 5.95
N ILE A 61 -14.55 3.80 6.33
CA ILE A 61 -13.76 4.60 5.41
C ILE A 61 -12.38 3.94 5.27
N GLU A 62 -12.00 3.68 4.03
CA GLU A 62 -10.67 3.19 3.66
C GLU A 62 -9.81 4.37 3.19
N ILE A 63 -8.56 4.41 3.67
CA ILE A 63 -7.55 5.39 3.28
C ILE A 63 -6.28 4.64 2.89
N GLN A 64 -5.99 4.56 1.60
CA GLN A 64 -4.72 4.03 1.10
C GLN A 64 -3.67 5.14 1.14
N ARG A 65 -2.66 5.04 2.02
CA ARG A 65 -1.63 6.06 2.19
C ARG A 65 -0.68 6.13 1.01
N SER A 66 -0.08 5.00 0.64
CA SER A 66 0.83 4.96 -0.50
C SER A 66 0.08 5.09 -1.82
N LYS A 67 0.76 5.69 -2.79
CA LYS A 67 0.18 5.98 -4.11
C LYS A 67 0.04 4.76 -5.03
N GLY A 68 0.70 3.65 -4.73
CA GLY A 68 0.75 2.52 -5.65
C GLY A 68 1.30 2.94 -7.02
N TYR A 69 0.66 2.53 -8.09
CA TYR A 69 1.02 2.91 -9.46
C TYR A 69 0.43 4.25 -9.93
N SER A 70 -0.28 4.96 -9.06
CA SER A 70 -0.82 6.27 -9.43
C SER A 70 0.23 7.38 -9.33
N THR A 71 -0.01 8.48 -10.03
CA THR A 71 0.85 9.67 -10.00
C THR A 71 0.48 10.66 -8.89
N ARG A 72 -0.50 10.31 -8.03
CA ARG A 72 -0.84 11.15 -6.89
C ARG A 72 0.27 11.17 -5.84
N LYS A 73 0.29 12.17 -4.98
CA LYS A 73 1.17 12.17 -3.81
C LYS A 73 0.67 11.17 -2.76
N SER A 74 1.61 10.56 -2.05
CA SER A 74 1.29 9.69 -0.91
C SER A 74 0.85 10.52 0.29
N ILE A 75 -0.09 9.99 1.10
CA ILE A 75 -0.74 10.73 2.19
C ILE A 75 0.21 10.87 3.38
N THR A 76 0.55 12.10 3.73
CA THR A 76 1.40 12.39 4.90
C THR A 76 0.64 12.16 6.21
N MET A 77 1.38 11.96 7.32
CA MET A 77 0.75 11.84 8.64
C MET A 77 -0.02 13.09 9.04
N GLU A 78 0.43 14.26 8.63
CA GLU A 78 -0.25 15.52 8.87
C GLU A 78 -1.60 15.60 8.17
N SER A 79 -1.65 15.27 6.87
CA SER A 79 -2.89 15.21 6.11
C SER A 79 -3.84 14.13 6.65
N LEU A 80 -3.29 12.95 7.00
CA LEU A 80 -4.04 11.86 7.62
C LEU A 80 -4.70 12.29 8.94
N LYS A 81 -3.94 12.89 9.85
CA LYS A 81 -4.45 13.41 11.14
C LYS A 81 -5.57 14.40 10.96
N LYS A 82 -5.41 15.31 9.99
CA LYS A 82 -6.40 16.33 9.67
C LYS A 82 -7.71 15.72 9.17
N VAL A 83 -7.64 14.79 8.19
CA VAL A 83 -8.86 14.17 7.63
C VAL A 83 -9.56 13.27 8.65
N ILE A 84 -8.81 12.48 9.43
CA ILE A 84 -9.38 11.64 10.49
C ILE A 84 -10.15 12.52 11.52
N SER A 85 -9.52 13.59 11.98
CA SER A 85 -10.16 14.52 12.92
C SER A 85 -11.41 15.16 12.32
N PHE A 86 -11.39 15.48 11.03
CA PHE A 86 -12.54 16.03 10.31
C PHE A 86 -13.68 15.02 10.23
N ILE A 87 -13.40 13.78 9.81
CA ILE A 87 -14.40 12.72 9.69
C ILE A 87 -15.05 12.41 11.06
N LYS A 88 -14.23 12.26 12.10
CA LYS A 88 -14.72 11.92 13.44
C LYS A 88 -15.60 13.01 14.08
N LYS A 89 -15.46 14.26 13.68
CA LYS A 89 -16.39 15.36 14.09
C LYS A 89 -17.77 15.23 13.46
N ILE A 90 -17.86 14.69 12.23
CA ILE A 90 -19.11 14.54 11.47
C ILE A 90 -19.77 13.20 11.79
N SER A 91 -19.00 12.13 11.80
CA SER A 91 -19.47 10.76 11.97
C SER A 91 -18.53 9.98 12.90
N PRO A 92 -18.69 10.12 14.23
CA PRO A 92 -17.79 9.53 15.23
C PRO A 92 -17.76 7.99 15.19
N ASP A 93 -18.86 7.36 14.77
CA ASP A 93 -19.02 5.90 14.72
C ASP A 93 -18.48 5.26 13.43
N THR A 94 -18.14 6.05 12.42
CA THR A 94 -17.53 5.53 11.20
C THR A 94 -16.14 5.00 11.51
N ILE A 95 -15.88 3.74 11.13
CA ILE A 95 -14.59 3.08 11.30
C ILE A 95 -13.62 3.62 10.25
N ILE A 96 -12.45 4.06 10.68
CA ILE A 96 -11.38 4.50 9.79
C ILE A 96 -10.33 3.41 9.71
N MET A 97 -10.23 2.80 8.53
CA MET A 97 -9.23 1.82 8.17
C MET A 97 -8.16 2.47 7.29
N VAL A 98 -6.90 2.26 7.65
CA VAL A 98 -5.76 2.80 6.89
C VAL A 98 -4.93 1.65 6.35
N ASP A 99 -4.76 1.60 5.03
CA ASP A 99 -3.71 0.80 4.39
C ASP A 99 -2.38 1.58 4.51
N ASN A 100 -1.47 1.01 5.29
CA ASN A 100 -0.19 1.64 5.64
C ASN A 100 1.00 1.06 4.86
N CYS A 101 0.76 0.18 3.89
CA CYS A 101 1.81 -0.42 3.07
C CYS A 101 2.79 0.64 2.55
N TYR A 102 4.09 0.37 2.67
CA TYR A 102 5.21 1.23 2.29
C TYR A 102 5.41 2.50 3.16
N CYS A 103 4.54 2.76 4.14
CA CYS A 103 4.58 3.99 4.95
C CYS A 103 5.12 3.76 6.37
N GLU A 104 5.21 2.51 6.82
CA GLU A 104 5.63 2.15 8.16
C GLU A 104 7.10 2.58 8.40
N PHE A 105 7.35 3.16 9.57
CA PHE A 105 8.65 3.70 9.99
C PHE A 105 9.21 4.86 9.14
N VAL A 106 8.41 5.42 8.21
CA VAL A 106 8.79 6.62 7.45
C VAL A 106 8.63 7.89 8.28
N SER A 107 7.70 7.88 9.22
CA SER A 107 7.44 8.96 10.17
C SER A 107 7.57 8.47 11.61
N LYS A 108 7.58 9.42 12.58
CA LYS A 108 7.67 9.09 14.00
C LYS A 108 6.35 8.55 14.56
N GLU A 109 5.23 9.02 14.01
CA GLU A 109 3.88 8.61 14.41
C GLU A 109 3.34 7.59 13.40
N GLU A 110 2.54 6.65 13.88
CA GLU A 110 1.80 5.70 13.06
C GLU A 110 0.29 6.03 13.05
N PRO A 111 -0.49 5.54 12.07
CA PRO A 111 -1.87 5.96 11.89
C PRO A 111 -2.78 5.75 13.11
N THR A 112 -2.54 4.74 13.94
CA THR A 112 -3.29 4.51 15.19
C THR A 112 -3.11 5.65 16.19
N GLU A 113 -1.94 6.28 16.22
CA GLU A 113 -1.62 7.39 17.13
C GLU A 113 -2.33 8.69 16.73
N VAL A 114 -2.76 8.78 15.48
CA VAL A 114 -3.48 9.95 14.95
C VAL A 114 -4.99 9.71 14.77
N GLY A 115 -5.48 8.56 15.25
CA GLY A 115 -6.91 8.28 15.37
C GLY A 115 -7.50 7.28 14.38
N ALA A 116 -6.68 6.57 13.60
CA ALA A 116 -7.17 5.43 12.82
C ALA A 116 -7.70 4.34 13.76
N ASP A 117 -8.85 3.76 13.43
CA ASP A 117 -9.45 2.69 14.23
C ASP A 117 -8.78 1.35 13.98
N ILE A 118 -8.36 1.12 12.74
CA ILE A 118 -7.67 -0.09 12.31
C ILE A 118 -6.65 0.25 11.21
N VAL A 119 -5.51 -0.40 11.26
CA VAL A 119 -4.42 -0.23 10.30
C VAL A 119 -4.03 -1.60 9.77
N VAL A 120 -3.88 -1.69 8.48
CA VAL A 120 -3.49 -2.91 7.78
C VAL A 120 -2.24 -2.68 6.95
N GLY A 121 -1.47 -3.73 6.74
CA GLY A 121 -0.30 -3.68 5.87
C GLY A 121 0.31 -5.05 5.65
N SER A 122 1.35 -5.08 4.83
CA SER A 122 2.01 -6.30 4.42
C SER A 122 3.35 -6.48 5.14
N LEU A 123 3.60 -7.71 5.62
CA LEU A 123 4.89 -8.09 6.21
C LEU A 123 5.96 -8.37 5.13
N ILE A 124 5.60 -8.50 3.86
CA ILE A 124 6.61 -8.59 2.79
C ILE A 124 7.22 -7.23 2.40
N LYS A 125 6.70 -6.15 2.98
CA LYS A 125 7.13 -4.76 2.76
C LYS A 125 7.90 -4.24 3.97
N ASN A 126 7.67 -3.00 4.37
CA ASN A 126 8.44 -2.30 5.40
C ASN A 126 8.64 -3.10 6.69
N LEU A 127 7.55 -3.58 7.30
CA LEU A 127 7.66 -4.24 8.61
C LEU A 127 8.39 -5.59 8.58
N GLY A 128 8.43 -6.23 7.43
CA GLY A 128 9.17 -7.50 7.28
C GLY A 128 10.67 -7.35 7.13
N GLY A 129 11.18 -6.12 6.92
CA GLY A 129 12.60 -5.81 6.87
C GLY A 129 13.41 -6.64 5.87
N GLY A 130 12.79 -7.09 4.76
CA GLY A 130 13.43 -7.96 3.77
C GLY A 130 13.62 -9.42 4.24
N ILE A 131 13.10 -9.81 5.41
CA ILE A 131 13.30 -11.15 6.00
C ILE A 131 11.99 -11.95 6.01
N ALA A 132 10.85 -11.31 6.27
CA ALA A 132 9.57 -11.99 6.30
C ALA A 132 9.18 -12.50 4.91
N PRO A 133 8.94 -13.82 4.74
CA PRO A 133 8.70 -14.41 3.43
C PRO A 133 7.27 -14.20 2.93
N ASN A 134 6.35 -13.87 3.81
CA ASN A 134 4.93 -13.66 3.53
C ASN A 134 4.27 -12.89 4.67
N GLY A 135 2.94 -12.82 4.65
CA GLY A 135 2.14 -12.36 5.77
C GLY A 135 1.67 -10.91 5.65
N ALA A 136 0.74 -10.61 6.53
CA ALA A 136 0.16 -9.29 6.71
C ALA A 136 -0.03 -9.02 8.19
N TYR A 137 -0.28 -7.77 8.54
CA TYR A 137 -0.63 -7.39 9.91
C TYR A 137 -1.91 -6.57 9.94
N ILE A 138 -2.61 -6.68 11.06
CA ILE A 138 -3.76 -5.85 11.40
C ILE A 138 -3.54 -5.37 12.83
N VAL A 139 -3.56 -4.06 13.05
CA VAL A 139 -3.42 -3.44 14.37
C VAL A 139 -4.50 -2.36 14.55
N GLY A 140 -4.92 -2.10 15.77
CA GLY A 140 -5.93 -1.09 16.07
C GLY A 140 -6.79 -1.44 17.27
N LYS A 141 -8.05 -1.03 17.24
CA LYS A 141 -9.02 -1.31 18.29
C LYS A 141 -9.20 -2.81 18.48
N LYS A 142 -9.16 -3.24 19.73
CA LYS A 142 -9.18 -4.66 20.12
C LYS A 142 -10.35 -5.42 19.50
N ASP A 143 -11.56 -4.89 19.61
CA ASP A 143 -12.79 -5.47 19.06
C ASP A 143 -12.72 -5.66 17.53
N LEU A 144 -12.15 -4.71 16.80
CA LEU A 144 -12.01 -4.82 15.34
C LEU A 144 -10.95 -5.86 14.95
N VAL A 145 -9.84 -5.92 15.69
CA VAL A 145 -8.79 -6.92 15.46
C VAL A 145 -9.29 -8.33 15.77
N GLU A 146 -10.09 -8.49 16.81
CA GLU A 146 -10.73 -9.77 17.15
C GLU A 146 -11.70 -10.23 16.06
N LEU A 147 -12.57 -9.34 15.57
CA LEU A 147 -13.48 -9.65 14.45
C LEU A 147 -12.73 -10.05 13.18
N ALA A 148 -11.59 -9.39 12.89
CA ALA A 148 -10.74 -9.77 11.76
C ALA A 148 -10.13 -11.17 11.96
N GLY A 149 -9.70 -11.50 13.18
CA GLY A 149 -9.19 -12.83 13.54
C GLY A 149 -10.24 -13.93 13.38
N GLU A 150 -11.48 -13.68 13.82
CA GLU A 150 -12.63 -14.58 13.64
C GLU A 150 -12.88 -14.88 12.15
N ARG A 151 -12.71 -13.87 11.30
CA ARG A 151 -12.94 -14.03 9.86
C ARG A 151 -11.78 -14.69 9.12
N LEU A 152 -10.56 -14.49 9.62
CA LEU A 152 -9.34 -15.07 9.02
C LEU A 152 -9.28 -16.60 9.19
N THR A 153 -9.77 -17.10 10.31
CA THR A 153 -9.77 -18.51 10.66
C THR A 153 -11.21 -19.05 10.69
N VAL A 154 -11.69 -19.41 11.87
CA VAL A 154 -13.05 -19.94 12.09
C VAL A 154 -13.72 -19.12 13.18
N PRO A 155 -14.97 -18.63 12.97
CA PRO A 155 -15.72 -17.94 14.00
C PRO A 155 -15.84 -18.78 15.28
N GLY A 156 -15.52 -18.15 16.42
CA GLY A 156 -15.48 -18.78 17.74
C GLY A 156 -14.11 -19.31 18.16
N GLU A 157 -13.18 -19.51 17.23
CA GLU A 157 -11.79 -19.90 17.52
C GLU A 157 -10.81 -18.73 17.26
N GLY A 158 -11.13 -17.90 16.24
CA GLY A 158 -10.41 -16.66 15.97
C GLY A 158 -8.90 -16.84 15.89
N LYS A 159 -8.16 -16.00 16.59
CA LYS A 159 -6.68 -15.98 16.60
C LYS A 159 -6.04 -17.06 17.49
N GLU A 160 -6.82 -17.82 18.24
CA GLU A 160 -6.31 -18.90 19.10
C GLU A 160 -5.86 -20.14 18.29
N VAL A 161 -6.25 -20.21 17.03
CA VAL A 161 -5.91 -21.29 16.11
C VAL A 161 -5.25 -20.75 14.84
N GLY A 162 -4.70 -21.65 14.08
CA GLY A 162 -4.07 -21.36 12.80
C GLY A 162 -2.57 -21.62 12.84
N PRO A 163 -2.05 -22.39 11.88
CA PRO A 163 -0.63 -22.69 11.81
C PRO A 163 0.15 -21.47 11.32
N THR A 164 1.19 -21.08 12.04
CA THR A 164 2.17 -20.08 11.59
C THR A 164 3.33 -20.70 10.81
N LEU A 165 3.31 -22.02 10.63
CA LEU A 165 4.34 -22.78 9.92
C LEU A 165 5.78 -22.53 10.41
N GLY A 166 5.94 -22.10 11.67
CA GLY A 166 7.24 -21.83 12.28
C GLY A 166 7.92 -20.52 11.85
N ILE A 167 7.24 -19.64 11.13
CA ILE A 167 7.82 -18.39 10.58
C ILE A 167 7.78 -17.19 11.53
N ASN A 168 7.22 -17.32 12.73
CA ASN A 168 7.15 -16.22 13.70
C ASN A 168 8.52 -15.59 14.01
N LYS A 169 9.57 -16.42 14.07
CA LYS A 169 10.93 -15.92 14.27
C LYS A 169 11.37 -14.97 13.17
N GLN A 170 11.06 -15.28 11.92
CA GLN A 170 11.37 -14.42 10.77
C GLN A 170 10.57 -13.12 10.82
N PHE A 171 9.30 -13.15 11.21
CA PHE A 171 8.50 -11.95 11.40
C PHE A 171 9.09 -11.03 12.47
N LEU A 172 9.42 -11.57 13.65
CA LEU A 172 10.00 -10.79 14.75
C LEU A 172 11.39 -10.25 14.40
N GLN A 173 12.20 -11.04 13.70
CA GLN A 173 13.51 -10.62 13.24
C GLN A 173 13.40 -9.54 12.17
N GLY A 174 12.46 -9.68 11.22
CA GLY A 174 12.17 -8.68 10.21
C GLY A 174 11.74 -7.36 10.84
N LEU A 175 10.80 -7.41 11.80
CA LEU A 175 10.33 -6.23 12.52
C LEU A 175 11.47 -5.53 13.28
N PHE A 176 12.38 -6.29 13.89
CA PHE A 176 13.54 -5.74 14.59
C PHE A 176 14.48 -4.97 13.67
N PHE A 177 14.71 -5.45 12.45
CA PHE A 177 15.56 -4.78 11.46
C PHE A 177 14.85 -3.72 10.63
N ALA A 178 13.52 -3.76 10.57
CA ALA A 178 12.71 -2.91 9.70
C ALA A 178 13.04 -1.41 9.77
N PRO A 179 13.25 -0.76 10.93
CA PRO A 179 13.58 0.67 10.95
C PRO A 179 14.86 1.00 10.19
N SER A 180 15.89 0.16 10.29
CA SER A 180 17.16 0.33 9.57
C SER A 180 17.02 0.09 8.07
N VAL A 181 16.25 -0.93 7.70
CA VAL A 181 15.98 -1.27 6.29
C VAL A 181 15.14 -0.18 5.62
N VAL A 182 14.10 0.32 6.28
CA VAL A 182 13.27 1.45 5.79
C VAL A 182 14.10 2.72 5.63
N ALA A 183 14.98 3.03 6.59
CA ALA A 183 15.88 4.17 6.47
C ALA A 183 16.83 4.04 5.25
N SER A 184 17.29 2.83 4.95
CA SER A 184 18.11 2.55 3.77
C SER A 184 17.31 2.66 2.47
N ALA A 185 16.08 2.15 2.45
CA ALA A 185 15.15 2.28 1.32
C ALA A 185 14.84 3.76 1.02
N LEU A 186 14.59 4.58 2.04
CA LEU A 186 14.39 6.03 1.88
C LEU A 186 15.61 6.72 1.29
N LYS A 187 16.82 6.41 1.76
CA LYS A 187 18.07 6.97 1.19
C LYS A 187 18.22 6.58 -0.27
N THR A 188 17.95 5.33 -0.61
CA THR A 188 18.03 4.83 -1.99
C THR A 188 17.00 5.52 -2.88
N SER A 189 15.76 5.66 -2.44
CA SER A 189 14.71 6.34 -3.22
C SER A 189 15.02 7.83 -3.44
N ILE A 190 15.57 8.54 -2.44
CA ILE A 190 16.03 9.93 -2.57
C ILE A 190 17.19 10.03 -3.57
N LEU A 191 18.18 9.12 -3.48
CA LEU A 191 19.30 9.07 -4.42
C LEU A 191 18.83 8.82 -5.84
N THR A 192 17.94 7.84 -6.03
CA THR A 192 17.33 7.50 -7.34
C THR A 192 16.62 8.72 -7.92
N SER A 193 15.78 9.40 -7.12
CA SER A 193 15.11 10.63 -7.54
C SER A 193 16.10 11.70 -7.99
N LYS A 194 17.17 11.94 -7.22
CA LYS A 194 18.19 12.94 -7.55
C LYS A 194 18.94 12.61 -8.83
N VAL A 195 19.38 11.37 -8.98
CA VAL A 195 20.13 10.93 -10.17
C VAL A 195 19.25 11.02 -11.42
N LEU A 196 18.04 10.44 -11.37
CA LEU A 196 17.18 10.38 -12.54
C LEU A 196 16.64 11.75 -12.95
N SER A 197 16.29 12.61 -11.98
CA SER A 197 15.89 14.00 -12.31
C SER A 197 17.02 14.79 -12.94
N SER A 198 18.29 14.57 -12.55
CA SER A 198 19.43 15.21 -13.22
C SER A 198 19.72 14.65 -14.62
N LEU A 199 19.16 13.50 -14.96
CA LEU A 199 19.17 12.92 -16.31
C LEU A 199 17.91 13.28 -17.12
N ASN A 200 17.09 14.21 -16.64
CA ASN A 200 15.83 14.68 -17.24
C ASN A 200 14.73 13.59 -17.35
N TYR A 201 14.70 12.62 -16.44
CA TYR A 201 13.53 11.78 -16.24
C TYR A 201 12.52 12.47 -15.33
N ASP A 202 11.25 12.25 -15.61
CA ASP A 202 10.17 12.69 -14.73
C ASP A 202 10.08 11.72 -13.53
N VAL A 203 10.18 12.25 -12.32
CA VAL A 203 10.21 11.48 -11.07
C VAL A 203 9.29 12.08 -10.02
N GLU A 204 8.63 11.24 -9.23
CA GLU A 204 7.73 11.65 -8.15
C GLU A 204 7.87 10.71 -6.93
N PRO A 205 8.16 11.26 -5.72
CA PRO A 205 8.46 12.66 -5.38
C PRO A 205 9.87 13.10 -5.83
N LEU A 206 10.09 14.42 -5.89
CA LEU A 206 11.43 14.95 -6.07
C LEU A 206 12.31 14.66 -4.85
N PHE A 207 13.63 14.70 -5.03
CA PHE A 207 14.60 14.33 -4.00
C PHE A 207 14.54 15.21 -2.74
N ASP A 208 14.06 16.44 -2.83
CA ASP A 208 13.92 17.42 -1.75
C ASP A 208 12.49 17.55 -1.22
N GLU A 209 11.54 16.78 -1.74
CA GLU A 209 10.18 16.75 -1.25
C GLU A 209 10.04 15.84 -0.01
N LYS A 210 9.09 16.21 0.87
CA LYS A 210 8.72 15.40 2.04
C LYS A 210 8.10 14.07 1.59
N ARG A 211 8.61 12.97 2.11
CA ARG A 211 8.13 11.63 1.78
C ARG A 211 7.16 11.11 2.84
N ALA A 212 6.15 10.40 2.40
CA ALA A 212 5.18 9.70 3.24
C ALA A 212 5.33 8.18 3.16
N ASP A 213 6.05 7.69 2.15
CA ASP A 213 6.38 6.28 1.92
C ASP A 213 7.80 6.13 1.33
N ILE A 214 8.20 4.89 1.06
CA ILE A 214 9.49 4.57 0.43
C ILE A 214 9.41 4.51 -1.11
N VAL A 215 8.24 4.69 -1.69
CA VAL A 215 8.01 4.53 -3.13
C VAL A 215 8.60 5.70 -3.90
N GLN A 216 9.29 5.39 -5.00
CA GLN A 216 9.80 6.35 -5.97
C GLN A 216 9.23 6.00 -7.35
N ASN A 217 8.36 6.84 -7.88
CA ASN A 217 7.90 6.69 -9.25
C ASN A 217 8.90 7.32 -10.21
N ILE A 218 9.08 6.65 -11.33
CA ILE A 218 9.81 7.13 -12.51
C ILE A 218 8.82 7.02 -13.66
N ILE A 219 8.56 8.11 -14.35
CA ILE A 219 7.55 8.17 -15.40
C ILE A 219 8.26 8.13 -16.75
N PHE A 220 8.01 7.07 -17.50
CA PHE A 220 8.55 6.88 -18.83
C PHE A 220 7.55 7.33 -19.91
N LYS A 221 8.06 7.64 -21.10
CA LYS A 221 7.23 8.08 -22.24
C LYS A 221 6.63 6.93 -23.03
N ASN A 222 7.20 5.74 -22.88
CA ASN A 222 6.80 4.55 -23.62
C ASN A 222 7.10 3.27 -22.81
N PRO A 223 6.46 2.14 -23.13
CA PRO A 223 6.67 0.88 -22.42
C PRO A 223 8.07 0.29 -22.57
N ASP A 224 8.74 0.54 -23.69
CA ASP A 224 10.08 -0.02 -23.94
C ASP A 224 11.12 0.52 -22.96
N ASP A 225 11.01 1.77 -22.56
CA ASP A 225 11.92 2.37 -21.58
C ASP A 225 11.65 1.85 -20.17
N LEU A 226 10.39 1.62 -19.78
CA LEU A 226 10.04 0.92 -18.55
C LEU A 226 10.64 -0.49 -18.54
N ILE A 227 10.48 -1.26 -19.61
CA ILE A 227 11.03 -2.62 -19.73
C ILE A 227 12.55 -2.61 -19.60
N LYS A 228 13.25 -1.71 -20.35
CA LYS A 228 14.70 -1.57 -20.27
C LYS A 228 15.19 -1.20 -18.87
N TYR A 229 14.45 -0.33 -18.19
CA TYR A 229 14.75 0.06 -16.81
C TYR A 229 14.67 -1.13 -15.87
N CYS A 230 13.57 -1.89 -15.90
CA CYS A 230 13.41 -3.10 -15.09
C CYS A 230 14.49 -4.15 -15.38
N VAL A 231 14.83 -4.36 -16.67
CA VAL A 231 15.93 -5.26 -17.06
C VAL A 231 17.27 -4.76 -16.49
N GLY A 232 17.51 -3.45 -16.50
CA GLY A 232 18.71 -2.83 -15.91
C GLY A 232 18.80 -3.05 -14.40
N ILE A 233 17.71 -2.86 -13.68
CA ILE A 233 17.61 -3.12 -12.24
C ILE A 233 17.87 -4.61 -11.95
N GLN A 234 17.25 -5.52 -12.70
CA GLN A 234 17.47 -6.97 -12.53
C GLN A 234 18.93 -7.36 -12.71
N LYS A 235 19.59 -6.83 -13.75
CA LYS A 235 21.03 -7.09 -14.01
C LYS A 235 21.93 -6.59 -12.88
N GLY A 236 21.55 -5.52 -12.18
CA GLY A 236 22.29 -4.97 -11.04
C GLY A 236 21.94 -5.64 -9.70
N SER A 237 20.99 -6.55 -9.67
CA SER A 237 20.52 -7.21 -8.45
C SER A 237 21.51 -8.20 -7.88
N PRO A 238 21.60 -8.39 -6.56
CA PRO A 238 22.49 -9.35 -5.93
C PRO A 238 22.08 -10.82 -6.18
N VAL A 239 20.78 -11.05 -6.44
CA VAL A 239 20.20 -12.37 -6.68
C VAL A 239 19.54 -12.37 -8.06
N ASP A 240 19.66 -13.47 -8.79
CA ASP A 240 19.03 -13.69 -10.10
C ASP A 240 19.36 -12.61 -11.16
N SER A 241 20.54 -12.00 -11.10
CA SER A 241 20.98 -10.96 -12.05
C SER A 241 21.05 -11.43 -13.51
N PHE A 242 21.08 -12.73 -13.77
CA PHE A 242 21.04 -13.33 -15.10
C PHE A 242 19.63 -13.41 -15.68
N ALA A 243 18.58 -13.30 -14.84
CA ALA A 243 17.20 -13.35 -15.31
C ALA A 243 16.85 -12.09 -16.11
N ILE A 244 15.99 -12.26 -17.10
CA ILE A 244 15.49 -11.17 -17.93
C ILE A 244 14.00 -11.04 -17.65
N PRO A 245 13.56 -10.01 -16.90
CA PRO A 245 12.14 -9.80 -16.67
C PRO A 245 11.43 -9.39 -17.97
N MET A 246 10.22 -9.90 -18.13
CA MET A 246 9.33 -9.58 -19.24
C MET A 246 7.93 -9.23 -18.71
N PRO A 247 7.17 -8.37 -19.41
CA PRO A 247 5.76 -8.18 -19.08
C PRO A 247 4.98 -9.49 -19.14
N TRP A 248 4.08 -9.70 -18.20
CA TRP A 248 3.22 -10.89 -18.16
C TRP A 248 1.90 -10.61 -17.44
N ASP A 249 0.91 -11.46 -17.68
CA ASP A 249 -0.40 -11.36 -17.07
C ASP A 249 -0.33 -11.81 -15.60
N MET A 250 -0.43 -10.85 -14.69
CA MET A 250 -0.44 -11.13 -13.26
C MET A 250 -1.87 -11.22 -12.72
N PRO A 251 -2.18 -12.19 -11.84
CA PRO A 251 -3.47 -12.25 -11.19
C PRO A 251 -3.81 -10.94 -10.45
N GLY A 252 -5.03 -10.43 -10.63
CA GLY A 252 -5.51 -9.21 -9.99
C GLY A 252 -5.20 -7.90 -10.74
N TYR A 253 -4.54 -7.98 -11.90
CA TYR A 253 -4.27 -6.81 -12.74
C TYR A 253 -4.96 -6.96 -14.09
N ASP A 254 -5.40 -5.84 -14.67
CA ASP A 254 -5.99 -5.81 -16.00
C ASP A 254 -4.94 -5.64 -17.11
N ASP A 255 -3.83 -4.99 -16.78
CA ASP A 255 -2.70 -4.79 -17.68
C ASP A 255 -1.55 -5.74 -17.32
N GLN A 256 -0.73 -6.06 -18.31
CA GLN A 256 0.51 -6.78 -18.03
C GLN A 256 1.40 -5.97 -17.09
N VAL A 257 2.11 -6.65 -16.21
CA VAL A 257 3.07 -6.04 -15.27
C VAL A 257 4.45 -6.61 -15.56
N ILE A 258 5.47 -5.74 -15.60
CA ILE A 258 6.86 -6.16 -15.53
C ILE A 258 7.38 -5.97 -14.13
N MET A 259 8.16 -6.93 -13.63
CA MET A 259 8.73 -6.88 -12.29
C MET A 259 10.19 -7.33 -12.31
N ALA A 260 11.09 -6.49 -11.82
CA ALA A 260 12.44 -6.85 -11.45
C ALA A 260 12.48 -7.11 -9.94
N ALA A 261 13.02 -8.24 -9.55
CA ALA A 261 13.15 -8.64 -8.15
C ALA A 261 14.49 -9.35 -7.94
N GLY A 262 15.31 -8.84 -7.04
CA GLY A 262 16.63 -9.38 -6.74
C GLY A 262 16.88 -9.47 -5.25
N ALA A 263 15.81 -9.59 -4.46
CA ALA A 263 15.86 -9.74 -3.02
C ALA A 263 16.23 -11.17 -2.60
N PHE A 264 16.97 -11.32 -1.51
CA PHE A 264 17.34 -12.60 -0.93
C PHE A 264 16.12 -13.42 -0.48
N THR A 265 15.14 -12.74 0.10
CA THR A 265 13.85 -13.33 0.45
C THR A 265 12.88 -13.12 -0.70
N GLN A 266 12.58 -14.18 -1.44
CA GLN A 266 11.61 -14.10 -2.53
C GLN A 266 10.25 -13.64 -2.03
N GLY A 267 9.61 -12.74 -2.80
CA GLY A 267 8.37 -12.08 -2.41
C GLY A 267 8.53 -10.83 -1.56
N SER A 268 9.71 -10.59 -0.97
CA SER A 268 9.99 -9.32 -0.29
C SER A 268 10.03 -8.16 -1.29
N SER A 269 9.45 -7.03 -0.89
CA SER A 269 9.21 -5.86 -1.75
C SER A 269 9.78 -4.58 -1.12
N ILE A 270 10.88 -4.70 -0.37
CA ILE A 270 11.54 -3.56 0.29
C ILE A 270 13.02 -3.44 -0.04
N GLU A 271 13.68 -4.52 -0.44
CA GLU A 271 15.08 -4.47 -0.86
C GLU A 271 15.20 -3.88 -2.27
N LEU A 272 15.56 -4.68 -3.25
CA LEU A 272 15.64 -4.26 -4.63
C LEU A 272 14.42 -4.78 -5.39
N SER A 273 13.42 -3.91 -5.56
CA SER A 273 12.19 -4.19 -6.28
C SER A 273 11.86 -3.02 -7.19
N CYS A 274 11.56 -3.33 -8.44
CA CYS A 274 11.12 -2.36 -9.42
C CYS A 274 10.07 -3.02 -10.30
N ASP A 275 8.89 -2.45 -10.35
CA ASP A 275 7.76 -2.98 -11.09
C ASP A 275 6.90 -1.86 -11.68
N GLY A 276 6.17 -2.18 -12.72
CA GLY A 276 5.22 -1.26 -13.33
C GLY A 276 4.26 -1.94 -14.27
N PRO A 277 2.99 -1.48 -14.31
CA PRO A 277 2.01 -1.94 -15.29
C PRO A 277 2.32 -1.35 -16.66
N ILE A 278 2.05 -2.12 -17.70
CA ILE A 278 2.22 -1.70 -19.11
C ILE A 278 1.00 -0.88 -19.54
N ARG A 279 0.82 0.26 -18.91
CA ARG A 279 -0.22 1.24 -19.22
C ARG A 279 0.27 2.67 -18.95
N PRO A 280 -0.25 3.69 -19.67
CA PRO A 280 0.07 5.09 -19.38
C PRO A 280 -0.45 5.55 -17.99
N PRO A 281 0.29 6.41 -17.30
CA PRO A 281 1.71 6.75 -17.55
C PRO A 281 2.62 5.55 -17.22
N TYR A 282 3.62 5.33 -18.09
CA TYR A 282 4.50 4.17 -17.93
C TYR A 282 5.56 4.39 -16.87
#